data_8b3ea6f6fed1349786484dbef35c675f
#
_entry.id   8b3ea6f6fed1349786484dbef35c675f
#
_cell.length_a   1.000
_cell.length_b   1.000
_cell.length_c   1.000
_cell.angle_alpha   90.00
_cell.angle_beta   90.00
_cell.angle_gamma   90.00
#
_symmetry.space_group_name_H-M   'P 1'
#
loop_
_entity.id
_entity.type
_entity.pdbx_description
1 polymer ?
#
loop_
_entity_poly.entity_id
_entity_poly.type
_entity_poly.pdbx_seq_one_letter_code
_entity_poly.pdbx_strand_id
1 'polypeptide(L)'
;MRKKKKIFRPRRRYRIRKKNENGVKIFVSVLAVAVLVFVGYSAMGPISEYIERSHNSETKAWTPPVTDVTETGTKKPVQTTTAPHTTVPEEIVQPSKRSTVHSGRAFMLDSGATADMQTLSLALDNAAADGCGAVIIQMKTEGGIYRYKTEIEAVALCAQSPVQSELSAEDICGAVTARGLVPVAYISVLTDNNRYGDDRLGAYRSSDGKVWVDGNPALGGKPWISPFEDSAVTILCDTMTELGNAGFSRIICGDFIFPEFEERDLAMIDGVSSGEERSAALTGLAKRMTNAARGAGADMMIRVSAADAIRGSELFIPEKLGGCTAVIDCGDASRVKSVSGNDISALDAAHKTTAVYTEAIRHTGELETYPMFMYTVNADPVAAAFSDLGYDSYYVY
;
A
#
# COMPACT_ATOMS: atom_id res chain seq x y z
N MET A 1 67.85 -22.40 -78.44
CA MET A 1 67.42 -21.88 -77.10
C MET A 1 66.24 -20.98 -77.25
N ARG A 2 65.05 -21.42 -76.89
CA ARG A 2 63.82 -20.56 -76.95
C ARG A 2 63.50 -20.07 -75.57
N LYS A 3 63.50 -18.77 -75.31
CA LYS A 3 63.11 -18.10 -74.06
C LYS A 3 61.61 -18.10 -73.93
N LYS A 4 61.05 -18.70 -72.85
CA LYS A 4 59.60 -18.63 -72.47
C LYS A 4 59.28 -17.25 -71.89
N LYS A 5 58.36 -16.51 -72.48
CA LYS A 5 57.81 -15.29 -71.93
C LYS A 5 56.81 -15.67 -70.81
N LYS A 6 57.01 -15.15 -69.56
CA LYS A 6 56.08 -15.25 -68.50
C LYS A 6 54.93 -14.23 -68.68
N ILE A 7 53.72 -14.71 -68.82
CA ILE A 7 52.48 -13.85 -68.88
C ILE A 7 52.08 -13.50 -67.48
N PHE A 8 52.19 -12.23 -67.15
CA PHE A 8 51.69 -11.64 -65.86
C PHE A 8 50.16 -11.50 -65.90
N ARG A 9 49.37 -12.27 -65.09
CA ARG A 9 47.93 -12.06 -64.95
C ARG A 9 47.68 -11.10 -63.78
N PRO A 10 46.95 -9.98 -63.98
CA PRO A 10 46.63 -9.04 -62.89
C PRO A 10 45.66 -9.71 -61.93
N ARG A 11 46.01 -9.72 -60.62
CA ARG A 11 45.12 -10.14 -59.54
C ARG A 11 44.02 -9.14 -59.43
N ARG A 12 42.76 -9.53 -59.70
CA ARG A 12 41.54 -8.75 -59.35
C ARG A 12 41.48 -8.58 -57.82
N ARG A 13 41.70 -7.38 -57.30
CA ARG A 13 41.43 -7.01 -55.91
C ARG A 13 39.92 -6.96 -55.74
N TYR A 14 39.35 -7.92 -54.99
CA TYR A 14 37.99 -7.82 -54.47
C TYR A 14 37.98 -6.67 -53.45
N ARG A 15 37.31 -5.57 -53.77
CA ARG A 15 36.96 -4.51 -52.82
C ARG A 15 35.81 -5.02 -51.95
N ILE A 16 36.11 -5.48 -50.73
CA ILE A 16 35.10 -5.77 -49.70
C ILE A 16 34.47 -4.42 -49.39
N ARG A 17 33.20 -4.24 -49.77
CA ARG A 17 32.40 -3.12 -49.35
C ARG A 17 32.24 -3.20 -47.83
N LYS A 18 32.87 -2.31 -47.06
CA LYS A 18 32.60 -2.13 -45.64
C LYS A 18 31.10 -1.89 -45.49
N LYS A 19 30.43 -2.87 -44.93
CA LYS A 19 29.00 -2.76 -44.57
C LYS A 19 28.86 -1.55 -43.64
N ASN A 20 27.92 -0.69 -43.96
CA ASN A 20 27.72 0.58 -43.27
C ASN A 20 27.13 0.30 -41.86
N GLU A 21 27.96 -0.13 -40.93
CA GLU A 21 27.56 -0.49 -39.53
C GLU A 21 26.98 0.72 -38.79
N ASN A 22 27.36 1.94 -39.18
CA ASN A 22 26.85 3.14 -38.57
C ASN A 22 25.37 3.41 -38.94
N GLY A 23 24.97 3.04 -40.18
CA GLY A 23 23.56 3.18 -40.58
C GLY A 23 22.61 2.27 -39.80
N VAL A 24 23.04 1.05 -39.48
CA VAL A 24 22.24 0.13 -38.68
C VAL A 24 22.14 0.60 -37.23
N LYS A 25 23.22 1.11 -36.65
CA LYS A 25 23.21 1.66 -35.28
C LYS A 25 22.31 2.87 -35.15
N ILE A 26 22.34 3.79 -36.13
CA ILE A 26 21.47 4.96 -36.16
C ILE A 26 20.00 4.53 -36.29
N PHE A 27 19.71 3.55 -37.16
CA PHE A 27 18.34 3.06 -37.34
C PHE A 27 17.79 2.41 -36.05
N VAL A 28 18.59 1.58 -35.37
CA VAL A 28 18.22 0.95 -34.10
C VAL A 28 18.00 2.01 -32.99
N SER A 29 18.85 3.04 -32.94
CA SER A 29 18.69 4.12 -31.97
C SER A 29 17.42 4.93 -32.21
N VAL A 30 17.09 5.26 -33.47
CA VAL A 30 15.85 5.99 -33.82
C VAL A 30 14.62 5.14 -33.52
N LEU A 31 14.67 3.83 -33.77
CA LEU A 31 13.58 2.92 -33.44
C LEU A 31 13.37 2.81 -31.94
N ALA A 32 14.43 2.73 -31.14
CA ALA A 32 14.36 2.69 -29.69
C ALA A 32 13.72 3.98 -29.11
N VAL A 33 14.09 5.14 -29.61
CA VAL A 33 13.49 6.43 -29.22
C VAL A 33 12.01 6.48 -29.62
N ALA A 34 11.65 6.01 -30.81
CA ALA A 34 10.25 5.96 -31.25
C ALA A 34 9.37 5.05 -30.37
N VAL A 35 9.93 3.89 -29.94
CA VAL A 35 9.25 2.99 -29.01
C VAL A 35 9.06 3.64 -27.64
N LEU A 36 10.08 4.32 -27.09
CA LEU A 36 9.98 5.03 -25.83
C LEU A 36 8.95 6.16 -25.87
N VAL A 37 8.91 6.93 -26.96
CA VAL A 37 7.90 7.98 -27.17
C VAL A 37 6.50 7.38 -27.27
N PHE A 38 6.35 6.26 -27.97
CA PHE A 38 5.05 5.58 -28.11
C PHE A 38 4.56 5.01 -26.78
N VAL A 39 5.44 4.38 -25.99
CA VAL A 39 5.11 3.87 -24.65
C VAL A 39 4.79 5.04 -23.72
N GLY A 40 5.56 6.12 -23.75
CA GLY A 40 5.27 7.33 -22.98
C GLY A 40 3.93 7.96 -23.34
N TYR A 41 3.60 8.05 -24.62
CA TYR A 41 2.33 8.60 -25.10
C TYR A 41 1.14 7.70 -24.74
N SER A 42 1.30 6.36 -24.82
CA SER A 42 0.28 5.39 -24.44
C SER A 42 0.03 5.36 -22.93
N ALA A 43 1.03 5.67 -22.12
CA ALA A 43 0.90 5.78 -20.67
C ALA A 43 0.29 7.13 -20.22
N MET A 44 0.41 8.19 -21.02
CA MET A 44 -0.13 9.50 -20.68
C MET A 44 -1.66 9.60 -20.76
N GLY A 45 -2.30 8.81 -21.63
CA GLY A 45 -3.76 8.80 -21.74
C GLY A 45 -4.47 8.48 -20.42
N PRO A 46 -4.16 7.35 -19.77
CA PRO A 46 -4.74 7.00 -18.47
C PRO A 46 -4.40 8.01 -17.36
N ILE A 47 -3.21 8.59 -17.41
CA ILE A 47 -2.76 9.57 -16.40
C ILE A 47 -3.49 10.90 -16.55
N SER A 48 -3.72 11.39 -17.78
CA SER A 48 -4.47 12.63 -18.01
C SER A 48 -5.95 12.49 -17.65
N GLU A 49 -6.58 11.36 -17.94
CA GLU A 49 -7.95 11.08 -17.50
C GLU A 49 -8.07 11.00 -15.97
N TYR A 50 -7.08 10.41 -15.31
CA TYR A 50 -7.03 10.39 -13.84
C TYR A 50 -6.89 11.79 -13.24
N ILE A 51 -6.06 12.65 -13.84
CA ILE A 51 -5.87 14.04 -13.42
C ILE A 51 -7.13 14.88 -13.68
N GLU A 52 -7.80 14.72 -14.84
CA GLU A 52 -9.05 15.43 -15.14
C GLU A 52 -10.20 15.00 -14.23
N ARG A 53 -10.31 13.72 -13.89
CA ARG A 53 -11.30 13.24 -12.91
C ARG A 53 -11.07 13.80 -11.52
N SER A 54 -9.82 13.92 -11.08
CA SER A 54 -9.49 14.48 -9.77
C SER A 54 -9.77 16.00 -9.72
N HIS A 55 -9.69 16.72 -10.85
CA HIS A 55 -10.01 18.15 -10.92
C HIS A 55 -11.51 18.45 -11.03
N ASN A 56 -12.30 17.54 -11.63
CA ASN A 56 -13.74 17.76 -11.78
C ASN A 56 -14.56 17.40 -10.53
N SER A 57 -13.97 16.74 -9.52
CA SER A 57 -14.62 16.48 -8.25
C SER A 57 -14.66 17.69 -7.30
N GLU A 58 -13.93 18.77 -7.62
CA GLU A 58 -13.83 19.96 -6.74
C GLU A 58 -14.97 20.99 -6.85
N THR A 59 -16.00 20.78 -7.70
CA THR A 59 -17.02 21.81 -7.93
C THR A 59 -18.48 21.34 -7.84
N LYS A 60 -18.84 20.54 -6.82
CA LYS A 60 -20.25 20.45 -6.41
C LYS A 60 -20.38 20.62 -4.91
N ALA A 61 -20.65 21.86 -4.50
CA ALA A 61 -21.16 22.13 -3.16
C ALA A 61 -22.50 21.38 -2.98
N TRP A 62 -22.50 20.41 -2.08
CA TRP A 62 -23.69 19.66 -1.68
C TRP A 62 -24.64 20.57 -0.89
N THR A 63 -25.89 20.72 -1.36
CA THR A 63 -26.99 21.33 -0.64
C THR A 63 -27.95 20.21 -0.20
N PRO A 64 -28.25 20.05 1.10
CA PRO A 64 -29.14 19.00 1.56
C PRO A 64 -30.58 19.25 1.08
N PRO A 65 -31.32 18.22 0.65
CA PRO A 65 -32.73 18.36 0.32
C PRO A 65 -33.56 18.52 1.59
N VAL A 66 -34.40 19.55 1.58
CA VAL A 66 -35.47 19.74 2.57
C VAL A 66 -36.56 18.71 2.29
N THR A 67 -36.77 17.76 3.18
CA THR A 67 -37.88 16.80 3.11
C THR A 67 -39.09 17.35 3.83
N ASP A 68 -40.12 17.64 3.07
CA ASP A 68 -41.50 17.80 3.59
C ASP A 68 -42.04 16.42 4.01
N VAL A 69 -42.44 16.35 5.25
CA VAL A 69 -43.10 15.17 5.85
C VAL A 69 -44.56 15.20 5.46
N THR A 70 -45.03 14.19 4.73
CA THR A 70 -46.49 13.91 4.69
C THR A 70 -46.67 12.41 5.00
N GLU A 71 -47.33 12.20 6.15
CA GLU A 71 -47.79 10.87 6.61
C GLU A 71 -48.86 10.31 5.67
N THR A 72 -48.80 9.02 5.42
CA THR A 72 -49.89 8.04 5.65
C THR A 72 -49.62 6.70 4.98
N GLY A 73 -49.77 5.59 5.70
CA GLY A 73 -49.95 4.28 5.07
C GLY A 73 -49.36 3.09 5.81
N THR A 74 -50.13 2.62 6.79
CA THR A 74 -49.94 1.35 7.53
C THR A 74 -49.74 0.13 6.63
N LYS A 75 -48.59 -0.57 6.72
CA LYS A 75 -48.45 -1.99 6.34
C LYS A 75 -47.65 -2.73 7.42
N LYS A 76 -48.23 -3.90 7.80
CA LYS A 76 -47.73 -4.84 8.83
C LYS A 76 -46.27 -5.25 8.59
N PRO A 77 -45.45 -5.42 9.66
CA PRO A 77 -44.10 -5.92 9.54
C PRO A 77 -44.09 -7.43 9.31
N VAL A 78 -43.31 -7.84 8.31
CA VAL A 78 -42.82 -9.22 8.17
C VAL A 78 -41.67 -9.36 9.17
N GLN A 79 -41.81 -10.28 10.12
CA GLN A 79 -40.76 -10.63 11.07
C GLN A 79 -39.65 -11.37 10.32
N THR A 80 -38.56 -10.71 10.03
CA THR A 80 -37.28 -11.34 9.71
C THR A 80 -36.55 -11.55 11.04
N THR A 81 -36.37 -12.78 11.43
CA THR A 81 -35.66 -13.16 12.66
C THR A 81 -34.17 -12.93 12.44
N THR A 82 -33.71 -11.73 12.69
CA THR A 82 -32.28 -11.44 12.80
C THR A 82 -31.85 -11.84 14.20
N ALA A 83 -30.93 -12.80 14.31
CA ALA A 83 -30.33 -13.17 15.58
C ALA A 83 -29.65 -11.90 16.20
N PRO A 84 -29.79 -11.64 17.50
CA PRO A 84 -29.17 -10.50 18.10
C PRO A 84 -27.64 -10.68 18.10
N HIS A 85 -26.94 -9.88 17.33
CA HIS A 85 -25.52 -9.66 17.56
C HIS A 85 -25.36 -9.06 18.96
N THR A 86 -24.95 -9.88 19.89
CA THR A 86 -24.53 -9.43 21.20
C THR A 86 -23.21 -8.70 21.00
N THR A 87 -23.26 -7.40 20.83
CA THR A 87 -22.08 -6.54 20.91
C THR A 87 -21.64 -6.49 22.38
N VAL A 88 -20.83 -7.47 22.78
CA VAL A 88 -19.99 -7.33 23.96
C VAL A 88 -19.00 -6.20 23.62
N PRO A 89 -18.90 -5.13 24.43
CA PRO A 89 -17.86 -4.13 24.24
C PRO A 89 -16.51 -4.85 24.36
N GLU A 90 -15.81 -5.01 23.25
CA GLU A 90 -14.48 -5.62 23.25
C GLU A 90 -13.56 -4.67 23.99
N GLU A 91 -13.13 -5.05 25.18
CA GLU A 91 -12.21 -4.28 26.02
C GLU A 91 -10.88 -4.17 25.28
N ILE A 92 -10.38 -2.94 25.12
CA ILE A 92 -9.10 -2.70 24.42
C ILE A 92 -8.00 -3.32 25.26
N VAL A 93 -7.35 -4.35 24.74
CA VAL A 93 -6.20 -5.00 25.38
C VAL A 93 -5.11 -3.95 25.59
N GLN A 94 -4.58 -3.84 26.79
CA GLN A 94 -3.47 -2.92 27.11
C GLN A 94 -2.25 -3.25 26.25
N PRO A 95 -1.46 -2.26 25.80
CA PRO A 95 -0.28 -2.52 24.99
C PRO A 95 0.67 -3.47 25.71
N SER A 96 1.17 -4.45 24.98
CA SER A 96 2.18 -5.35 25.50
C SER A 96 3.47 -4.57 25.79
N LYS A 97 4.23 -4.95 26.82
CA LYS A 97 5.52 -4.30 27.19
C LYS A 97 6.62 -4.43 26.13
N ARG A 98 6.32 -4.95 24.93
CA ARG A 98 7.30 -5.21 23.88
C ARG A 98 7.47 -4.09 22.85
N SER A 99 6.73 -3.00 22.96
CA SER A 99 6.89 -1.87 22.03
C SER A 99 8.27 -1.24 22.20
N THR A 100 9.27 -1.84 21.59
CA THR A 100 10.58 -1.22 21.40
C THR A 100 10.44 -0.19 20.28
N VAL A 101 10.35 1.07 20.66
CA VAL A 101 10.52 2.16 19.71
C VAL A 101 11.96 2.02 19.17
N HIS A 102 12.12 1.84 17.85
CA HIS A 102 13.46 1.91 17.26
C HIS A 102 13.94 3.36 17.31
N SER A 103 15.25 3.57 17.44
CA SER A 103 15.87 4.88 17.27
C SER A 103 16.34 5.02 15.84
N GLY A 104 16.16 6.19 15.24
CA GLY A 104 16.62 6.51 13.91
C GLY A 104 15.71 5.99 12.80
N ARG A 105 16.33 5.60 11.70
CA ARG A 105 15.66 5.21 10.46
C ARG A 105 15.17 3.77 10.49
N ALA A 106 13.88 3.57 10.16
CA ALA A 106 13.34 2.29 9.70
C ALA A 106 13.26 2.29 8.17
N PHE A 107 13.97 1.41 7.50
CA PHE A 107 14.06 1.36 6.05
C PHE A 107 13.25 0.18 5.48
N MET A 108 12.41 0.45 4.45
CA MET A 108 11.66 -0.59 3.78
C MET A 108 12.57 -1.34 2.80
N LEU A 109 12.67 -2.65 2.98
CA LEU A 109 13.41 -3.52 2.08
C LEU A 109 12.63 -3.73 0.77
N ASP A 110 13.37 -3.99 -0.31
CA ASP A 110 12.77 -4.37 -1.60
C ASP A 110 11.84 -5.58 -1.44
N SER A 111 10.76 -5.59 -2.19
CA SER A 111 9.74 -6.64 -2.14
C SER A 111 10.25 -8.05 -2.44
N GLY A 112 11.40 -8.18 -3.10
CA GLY A 112 12.10 -9.44 -3.35
C GLY A 112 13.03 -9.89 -2.23
N ALA A 113 13.24 -9.08 -1.20
CA ALA A 113 14.22 -9.39 -0.14
C ALA A 113 13.95 -10.70 0.59
N THR A 114 12.68 -11.11 0.69
CA THR A 114 12.28 -12.36 1.36
C THR A 114 12.20 -13.58 0.43
N ALA A 115 12.71 -13.49 -0.79
CA ALA A 115 12.67 -14.61 -1.74
C ALA A 115 13.42 -15.84 -1.21
N ASP A 116 14.55 -15.63 -0.56
CA ASP A 116 15.36 -16.64 0.10
C ASP A 116 16.23 -16.01 1.20
N MET A 117 16.82 -16.86 2.04
CA MET A 117 17.63 -16.42 3.20
C MET A 117 18.92 -15.70 2.78
N GLN A 118 19.49 -16.00 1.63
CA GLN A 118 20.70 -15.33 1.14
C GLN A 118 20.40 -13.91 0.74
N THR A 119 19.32 -13.72 -0.04
CA THR A 119 18.85 -12.41 -0.48
C THR A 119 18.47 -11.53 0.71
N LEU A 120 17.72 -12.12 1.67
CA LEU A 120 17.34 -11.43 2.90
C LEU A 120 18.58 -11.02 3.69
N SER A 121 19.54 -11.92 3.90
CA SER A 121 20.76 -11.64 4.64
C SER A 121 21.53 -10.47 4.06
N LEU A 122 21.70 -10.43 2.74
CA LEU A 122 22.39 -9.34 2.05
C LEU A 122 21.68 -8.00 2.24
N ALA A 123 20.34 -7.97 2.10
CA ALA A 123 19.56 -6.76 2.31
C ALA A 123 19.67 -6.24 3.75
N LEU A 124 19.64 -7.14 4.73
CA LEU A 124 19.79 -6.80 6.15
C LEU A 124 21.20 -6.32 6.50
N ASP A 125 22.24 -6.92 5.93
CA ASP A 125 23.63 -6.49 6.13
C ASP A 125 23.83 -5.06 5.59
N ASN A 126 23.25 -4.74 4.44
CA ASN A 126 23.27 -3.39 3.89
C ASN A 126 22.53 -2.41 4.80
N ALA A 127 21.31 -2.74 5.25
CA ALA A 127 20.54 -1.87 6.15
C ALA A 127 21.27 -1.60 7.47
N ALA A 128 21.93 -2.62 8.03
CA ALA A 128 22.73 -2.46 9.25
C ALA A 128 23.97 -1.59 9.00
N ALA A 129 24.67 -1.78 7.86
CA ALA A 129 25.81 -0.96 7.47
C ALA A 129 25.44 0.52 7.25
N ASP A 130 24.22 0.77 6.75
CA ASP A 130 23.65 2.10 6.57
C ASP A 130 23.14 2.74 7.87
N GLY A 131 23.32 2.07 9.00
CA GLY A 131 22.94 2.60 10.32
C GLY A 131 21.43 2.63 10.58
N CYS A 132 20.65 1.78 9.91
CA CYS A 132 19.23 1.66 10.22
C CYS A 132 19.03 1.11 11.64
N GLY A 133 18.03 1.62 12.36
CA GLY A 133 17.59 1.06 13.65
C GLY A 133 16.56 -0.05 13.48
N ALA A 134 15.83 -0.02 12.37
CA ALA A 134 14.79 -0.99 12.04
C ALA A 134 14.74 -1.25 10.53
N VAL A 135 14.08 -2.35 10.16
CA VAL A 135 13.73 -2.64 8.76
C VAL A 135 12.24 -2.93 8.64
N ILE A 136 11.65 -2.40 7.59
CA ILE A 136 10.25 -2.66 7.23
C ILE A 136 10.26 -3.74 6.16
N ILE A 137 9.53 -4.82 6.39
CA ILE A 137 9.45 -5.96 5.47
C ILE A 137 8.00 -6.09 4.99
N GLN A 138 7.81 -6.05 3.68
CA GLN A 138 6.50 -6.23 3.08
C GLN A 138 6.08 -7.71 3.16
N MET A 139 5.30 -8.04 4.19
CA MET A 139 4.84 -9.40 4.45
C MET A 139 3.62 -9.77 3.60
N LYS A 140 2.74 -8.81 3.29
CA LYS A 140 1.62 -8.98 2.36
C LYS A 140 1.52 -7.77 1.44
N THR A 141 1.47 -8.02 0.12
CA THR A 141 1.39 -6.98 -0.91
C THR A 141 -0.05 -6.56 -1.21
N GLU A 142 -0.23 -5.45 -1.94
CA GLU A 142 -1.49 -5.02 -2.54
C GLU A 142 -2.11 -6.09 -3.45
N GLY A 143 -1.28 -6.90 -4.09
CA GLY A 143 -1.71 -8.05 -4.89
C GLY A 143 -2.22 -9.23 -4.06
N GLY A 144 -2.27 -9.15 -2.73
CA GLY A 144 -2.63 -10.26 -1.87
C GLY A 144 -1.56 -11.35 -1.78
N ILE A 145 -0.34 -11.07 -2.23
CA ILE A 145 0.77 -12.00 -2.16
C ILE A 145 1.40 -11.96 -0.76
N TYR A 146 1.50 -13.11 -0.13
CA TYR A 146 2.25 -13.32 1.11
C TYR A 146 3.72 -13.56 0.76
N ARG A 147 4.60 -12.73 1.29
CA ARG A 147 6.04 -12.77 1.09
C ARG A 147 6.76 -13.61 2.14
N TYR A 148 6.01 -14.48 2.80
CA TYR A 148 6.50 -15.47 3.75
C TYR A 148 5.60 -16.71 3.69
N LYS A 149 6.11 -17.83 4.15
CA LYS A 149 5.34 -19.06 4.28
C LYS A 149 4.40 -18.93 5.48
N THR A 150 3.13 -18.67 5.20
CA THR A 150 2.09 -18.54 6.23
C THR A 150 1.52 -19.90 6.61
N GLU A 151 1.15 -20.04 7.88
CA GLU A 151 0.43 -21.21 8.43
C GLU A 151 -1.09 -20.99 8.43
N ILE A 152 -1.60 -19.83 7.99
CA ILE A 152 -3.03 -19.56 7.90
C ILE A 152 -3.65 -20.50 6.87
N GLU A 153 -4.41 -21.50 7.34
CA GLU A 153 -4.97 -22.57 6.50
C GLU A 153 -5.76 -22.04 5.31
N ALA A 154 -6.60 -21.04 5.53
CA ALA A 154 -7.42 -20.41 4.47
C ALA A 154 -6.58 -19.75 3.37
N VAL A 155 -5.31 -19.39 3.64
CA VAL A 155 -4.36 -18.82 2.69
C VAL A 155 -3.52 -19.93 2.06
N ALA A 156 -2.99 -20.84 2.89
CA ALA A 156 -2.09 -21.89 2.46
C ALA A 156 -2.77 -22.91 1.52
N LEU A 157 -4.06 -23.18 1.73
CA LEU A 157 -4.86 -24.12 0.93
C LEU A 157 -5.54 -23.50 -0.30
N CYS A 158 -5.31 -22.20 -0.60
CA CYS A 158 -5.82 -21.62 -1.83
C CYS A 158 -5.31 -22.38 -3.06
N ALA A 159 -6.19 -22.70 -3.99
CA ALA A 159 -5.86 -23.46 -5.21
C ALA A 159 -4.77 -22.80 -6.06
N GLN A 160 -4.66 -21.47 -5.96
CA GLN A 160 -3.52 -20.70 -6.48
C GLN A 160 -2.87 -20.04 -5.28
N SER A 161 -1.89 -20.72 -4.68
CA SER A 161 -1.23 -20.25 -3.47
C SER A 161 -0.71 -18.82 -3.65
N PRO A 162 -1.14 -17.86 -2.82
CA PRO A 162 -0.59 -16.50 -2.84
C PRO A 162 0.78 -16.42 -2.14
N VAL A 163 1.32 -17.53 -1.66
CA VAL A 163 2.61 -17.58 -0.96
C VAL A 163 3.76 -17.63 -1.95
N GLN A 164 4.70 -16.69 -1.85
CA GLN A 164 5.86 -16.58 -2.74
C GLN A 164 7.20 -16.60 -2.00
N SER A 165 7.26 -17.23 -0.83
CA SER A 165 8.48 -17.42 -0.08
C SER A 165 8.43 -18.76 0.66
N GLU A 166 9.58 -19.38 0.84
CA GLU A 166 9.73 -20.57 1.68
C GLU A 166 10.15 -20.22 3.11
N LEU A 167 10.49 -18.95 3.36
CA LEU A 167 10.85 -18.48 4.71
C LEU A 167 9.59 -18.28 5.56
N SER A 168 9.60 -18.78 6.77
CA SER A 168 8.57 -18.48 7.75
C SER A 168 8.70 -17.04 8.27
N ALA A 169 7.67 -16.53 8.92
CA ALA A 169 7.72 -15.21 9.56
C ALA A 169 8.78 -15.18 10.68
N GLU A 170 8.96 -16.30 11.42
CA GLU A 170 9.98 -16.48 12.45
C GLU A 170 11.40 -16.45 11.88
N ASP A 171 11.65 -17.12 10.73
CA ASP A 171 12.95 -17.11 10.05
C ASP A 171 13.34 -15.69 9.68
N ILE A 172 12.40 -14.94 9.10
CA ILE A 172 12.60 -13.55 8.70
C ILE A 172 12.89 -12.68 9.92
N CYS A 173 12.07 -12.77 10.96
CA CYS A 173 12.23 -11.98 12.19
C CYS A 173 13.55 -12.33 12.90
N GLY A 174 13.91 -13.62 12.99
CA GLY A 174 15.18 -14.08 13.53
C GLY A 174 16.39 -13.53 12.79
N ALA A 175 16.35 -13.50 11.46
CA ALA A 175 17.42 -12.92 10.64
C ALA A 175 17.61 -11.42 10.89
N VAL A 176 16.52 -10.67 11.09
CA VAL A 176 16.55 -9.23 11.42
C VAL A 176 17.16 -9.01 12.78
N THR A 177 16.64 -9.69 13.81
CA THR A 177 17.07 -9.50 15.19
C THR A 177 18.52 -9.95 15.43
N ALA A 178 19.00 -10.95 14.70
CA ALA A 178 20.41 -11.38 14.73
C ALA A 178 21.39 -10.28 14.33
N ARG A 179 20.93 -9.23 13.63
CA ARG A 179 21.71 -8.04 13.22
C ARG A 179 21.51 -6.84 14.12
N GLY A 180 20.78 -7.00 15.22
CA GLY A 180 20.43 -5.90 16.13
C GLY A 180 19.41 -4.92 15.58
N LEU A 181 18.75 -5.25 14.46
CA LEU A 181 17.70 -4.44 13.86
C LEU A 181 16.34 -4.79 14.48
N VAL A 182 15.43 -3.82 14.48
CA VAL A 182 14.04 -4.02 14.91
C VAL A 182 13.20 -4.47 13.70
N PRO A 183 12.53 -5.63 13.75
CA PRO A 183 11.67 -6.08 12.67
C PRO A 183 10.32 -5.36 12.71
N VAL A 184 9.94 -4.75 11.57
CA VAL A 184 8.63 -4.12 11.35
C VAL A 184 7.98 -4.78 10.14
N ALA A 185 6.78 -5.32 10.31
CA ALA A 185 6.02 -5.87 9.20
C ALA A 185 5.22 -4.77 8.49
N TYR A 186 5.08 -4.88 7.17
CA TYR A 186 4.13 -4.11 6.39
C TYR A 186 3.15 -5.06 5.70
N ILE A 187 1.85 -4.79 5.85
CA ILE A 187 0.80 -5.52 5.14
C ILE A 187 -0.14 -4.55 4.44
N SER A 188 -0.54 -4.86 3.21
CA SER A 188 -1.67 -4.25 2.55
C SER A 188 -2.95 -4.92 3.06
N VAL A 189 -3.91 -4.15 3.58
CA VAL A 189 -5.06 -4.70 4.29
C VAL A 189 -6.22 -4.98 3.35
N LEU A 190 -6.85 -3.96 2.80
CA LEU A 190 -8.09 -4.11 2.04
C LEU A 190 -7.90 -4.26 0.53
N THR A 191 -6.73 -3.92 -0.01
CA THR A 191 -6.39 -4.28 -1.39
C THR A 191 -5.91 -5.73 -1.44
N ASP A 192 -6.52 -6.54 -2.28
CA ASP A 192 -6.13 -7.93 -2.50
C ASP A 192 -6.56 -8.37 -3.90
N ASN A 193 -5.68 -8.11 -4.84
CA ASN A 193 -5.96 -8.32 -6.26
C ASN A 193 -5.82 -9.78 -6.71
N ASN A 194 -5.29 -10.65 -5.86
CA ASN A 194 -4.89 -12.01 -6.24
C ASN A 194 -5.72 -13.12 -5.60
N ARG A 195 -6.83 -12.82 -4.93
CA ARG A 195 -7.70 -13.88 -4.48
C ARG A 195 -8.44 -14.47 -5.66
N TYR A 196 -7.76 -15.40 -6.32
CA TYR A 196 -8.21 -16.02 -7.55
C TYR A 196 -9.22 -17.13 -7.33
N GLY A 197 -10.12 -17.27 -8.28
CA GLY A 197 -11.13 -18.31 -8.34
C GLY A 197 -12.48 -17.86 -7.80
N ASP A 198 -13.48 -18.74 -7.95
CA ASP A 198 -14.87 -18.50 -7.56
C ASP A 198 -15.04 -18.35 -6.03
N ASP A 199 -14.08 -18.84 -5.26
CA ASP A 199 -14.05 -18.83 -3.79
C ASP A 199 -13.24 -17.68 -3.19
N ARG A 200 -13.31 -16.49 -3.74
CA ARG A 200 -12.63 -15.30 -3.21
C ARG A 200 -13.18 -14.96 -1.82
N LEU A 201 -12.61 -15.61 -0.82
CA LEU A 201 -13.02 -15.45 0.57
C LEU A 201 -12.89 -13.98 0.99
N GLY A 202 -14.00 -13.37 1.38
CA GLY A 202 -14.05 -12.03 1.90
C GLY A 202 -13.95 -10.90 0.87
N ALA A 203 -14.05 -11.17 -0.44
CA ALA A 203 -14.18 -10.12 -1.44
C ALA A 203 -15.61 -9.53 -1.45
N TYR A 204 -15.74 -8.25 -1.82
CA TYR A 204 -17.06 -7.67 -2.06
C TYR A 204 -17.81 -8.43 -3.12
N ARG A 205 -19.12 -8.63 -2.87
CA ARG A 205 -20.02 -9.29 -3.83
C ARG A 205 -21.20 -8.39 -4.12
N SER A 206 -21.59 -8.39 -5.39
CA SER A 206 -22.84 -7.78 -5.79
C SER A 206 -24.04 -8.67 -5.41
N SER A 207 -25.23 -8.10 -5.39
CA SER A 207 -26.47 -8.78 -5.03
C SER A 207 -26.78 -10.04 -5.87
N ASP A 208 -26.16 -10.19 -7.05
CA ASP A 208 -26.22 -11.39 -7.88
C ASP A 208 -25.15 -12.44 -7.52
N GLY A 209 -24.40 -12.22 -6.42
CA GLY A 209 -23.37 -13.13 -5.89
C GLY A 209 -22.02 -13.09 -6.58
N LYS A 210 -21.86 -12.24 -7.62
CA LYS A 210 -20.57 -12.12 -8.30
C LYS A 210 -19.60 -11.28 -7.50
N VAL A 211 -18.32 -11.63 -7.59
CA VAL A 211 -17.25 -10.81 -7.01
C VAL A 211 -17.23 -9.44 -7.70
N TRP A 212 -17.34 -8.40 -6.90
CA TRP A 212 -17.20 -7.03 -7.38
C TRP A 212 -15.72 -6.66 -7.58
N VAL A 213 -15.47 -5.83 -8.58
CA VAL A 213 -14.14 -5.27 -8.89
C VAL A 213 -14.24 -3.77 -9.13
N ASP A 214 -13.20 -3.04 -8.80
CA ASP A 214 -13.11 -1.58 -8.83
C ASP A 214 -13.04 -0.94 -10.23
N GLY A 215 -13.47 -1.65 -11.24
CA GLY A 215 -13.47 -1.18 -12.61
C GLY A 215 -13.88 -2.27 -13.60
N ASN A 216 -13.67 -1.99 -14.89
CA ASN A 216 -13.94 -2.98 -15.90
C ASN A 216 -12.92 -4.14 -15.81
N PRO A 217 -13.35 -5.42 -15.61
CA PRO A 217 -12.44 -6.57 -15.55
C PRO A 217 -11.51 -6.68 -16.76
N ALA A 218 -12.01 -6.33 -17.95
CA ALA A 218 -11.21 -6.35 -19.19
C ALA A 218 -10.15 -5.26 -19.25
N LEU A 219 -10.22 -4.23 -18.39
CA LEU A 219 -9.28 -3.14 -18.26
C LEU A 219 -8.44 -3.24 -16.97
N GLY A 220 -8.49 -4.38 -16.27
CA GLY A 220 -7.69 -4.63 -15.09
C GLY A 220 -8.36 -4.25 -13.78
N GLY A 221 -9.69 -4.16 -13.74
CA GLY A 221 -10.45 -4.01 -12.50
C GLY A 221 -10.10 -5.09 -11.48
N LYS A 222 -9.95 -4.69 -10.22
CA LYS A 222 -9.38 -5.50 -9.15
C LYS A 222 -10.39 -5.75 -8.04
N PRO A 223 -10.43 -6.96 -7.47
CA PRO A 223 -11.25 -7.23 -6.29
C PRO A 223 -10.60 -6.60 -5.04
N TRP A 224 -11.44 -6.32 -4.07
CA TRP A 224 -11.05 -5.79 -2.77
C TRP A 224 -11.59 -6.68 -1.65
N ILE A 225 -10.89 -6.68 -0.52
CA ILE A 225 -11.38 -7.34 0.69
C ILE A 225 -12.49 -6.49 1.32
N SER A 226 -13.58 -7.12 1.69
CA SER A 226 -14.70 -6.49 2.37
C SER A 226 -14.54 -6.58 3.88
N PRO A 227 -14.50 -5.46 4.61
CA PRO A 227 -14.49 -5.48 6.08
C PRO A 227 -15.84 -5.89 6.69
N PHE A 228 -16.87 -6.10 5.85
CA PHE A 228 -18.18 -6.63 6.27
C PHE A 228 -18.21 -8.17 6.29
N GLU A 229 -17.20 -8.84 5.69
CA GLU A 229 -17.11 -10.28 5.60
C GLU A 229 -16.27 -10.85 6.75
N ASP A 230 -16.91 -11.60 7.66
CA ASP A 230 -16.23 -12.17 8.83
C ASP A 230 -15.04 -13.06 8.47
N SER A 231 -15.10 -13.81 7.37
CA SER A 231 -14.00 -14.63 6.87
C SER A 231 -12.76 -13.79 6.53
N ALA A 232 -12.97 -12.62 5.91
CA ALA A 232 -11.90 -11.69 5.57
C ALA A 232 -11.27 -11.10 6.83
N VAL A 233 -12.11 -10.63 7.75
CA VAL A 233 -11.66 -10.05 9.02
C VAL A 233 -10.88 -11.09 9.85
N THR A 234 -11.34 -12.34 9.86
CA THR A 234 -10.63 -13.45 10.54
C THR A 234 -9.25 -13.65 9.97
N ILE A 235 -9.10 -13.77 8.64
CA ILE A 235 -7.78 -13.94 8.00
C ILE A 235 -6.84 -12.76 8.29
N LEU A 236 -7.37 -11.53 8.30
CA LEU A 236 -6.55 -10.36 8.65
C LEU A 236 -6.10 -10.40 10.12
N CYS A 237 -6.98 -10.78 11.04
CA CYS A 237 -6.64 -10.96 12.45
C CYS A 237 -5.63 -12.10 12.67
N ASP A 238 -5.79 -13.22 11.96
CA ASP A 238 -4.85 -14.33 12.00
C ASP A 238 -3.47 -13.91 11.47
N THR A 239 -3.42 -13.11 10.41
CA THR A 239 -2.18 -12.51 9.89
C THR A 239 -1.50 -11.64 10.96
N MET A 240 -2.26 -10.80 11.69
CA MET A 240 -1.71 -9.99 12.77
C MET A 240 -1.14 -10.84 13.89
N THR A 241 -1.86 -11.91 14.25
CA THR A 241 -1.45 -12.86 15.29
C THR A 241 -0.20 -13.63 14.91
N GLU A 242 -0.14 -14.13 13.68
CA GLU A 242 1.01 -14.88 13.16
C GLU A 242 2.27 -14.01 13.16
N LEU A 243 2.19 -12.79 12.63
CA LEU A 243 3.32 -11.86 12.59
C LEU A 243 3.77 -11.43 14.00
N GLY A 244 2.83 -11.17 14.91
CA GLY A 244 3.15 -10.84 16.29
C GLY A 244 3.86 -11.99 17.01
N ASN A 245 3.35 -13.22 16.87
CA ASN A 245 3.96 -14.42 17.46
C ASN A 245 5.35 -14.70 16.90
N ALA A 246 5.59 -14.41 15.62
CA ALA A 246 6.91 -14.50 14.98
C ALA A 246 7.93 -13.51 15.55
N GLY A 247 7.49 -12.48 16.26
CA GLY A 247 8.34 -11.51 16.95
C GLY A 247 8.42 -10.14 16.30
N PHE A 248 7.61 -9.85 15.28
CA PHE A 248 7.46 -8.49 14.77
C PHE A 248 6.87 -7.62 15.90
N SER A 249 7.58 -6.55 16.26
CA SER A 249 7.13 -5.64 17.33
C SER A 249 6.07 -4.65 16.85
N ARG A 250 6.06 -4.36 15.53
CA ARG A 250 5.14 -3.44 14.88
C ARG A 250 4.67 -3.98 13.54
N ILE A 251 3.41 -3.72 13.23
CA ILE A 251 2.79 -4.12 11.97
C ILE A 251 2.13 -2.88 11.36
N ILE A 252 2.71 -2.37 10.28
CA ILE A 252 2.17 -1.23 9.52
C ILE A 252 1.12 -1.76 8.55
N CYS A 253 -0.11 -1.26 8.69
CA CYS A 253 -1.26 -1.59 7.87
C CYS A 253 -1.46 -0.49 6.82
N GLY A 254 -1.04 -0.76 5.58
CA GLY A 254 -1.34 0.06 4.41
C GLY A 254 -2.71 -0.28 3.83
N ASP A 255 -3.20 0.57 2.92
CA ASP A 255 -4.47 0.40 2.20
C ASP A 255 -5.66 0.12 3.12
N PHE A 256 -5.69 0.82 4.23
CA PHE A 256 -6.76 0.76 5.22
C PHE A 256 -7.87 1.75 4.84
N ILE A 257 -8.39 1.57 3.63
CA ILE A 257 -9.36 2.46 2.96
C ILE A 257 -10.41 1.64 2.22
N PHE A 258 -11.56 2.24 1.93
CA PHE A 258 -12.52 1.67 0.99
C PHE A 258 -12.11 1.98 -0.45
N PRO A 259 -12.48 1.11 -1.42
CA PRO A 259 -12.42 1.47 -2.83
C PRO A 259 -13.39 2.61 -3.15
N GLU A 260 -13.15 3.31 -4.26
CA GLU A 260 -14.11 4.26 -4.79
C GLU A 260 -15.29 3.50 -5.41
N PHE A 261 -16.45 3.56 -4.74
CA PHE A 261 -17.69 2.98 -5.25
C PHE A 261 -18.41 3.98 -6.16
N GLU A 262 -18.82 3.54 -7.33
CA GLU A 262 -19.76 4.30 -8.16
C GLU A 262 -21.17 4.22 -7.57
N GLU A 263 -22.06 5.15 -7.93
CA GLU A 263 -23.46 5.18 -7.43
C GLU A 263 -24.20 3.84 -7.67
N ARG A 264 -23.94 3.20 -8.80
CA ARG A 264 -24.50 1.87 -9.10
C ARG A 264 -24.00 0.79 -8.15
N ASP A 265 -22.72 0.87 -7.73
CA ASP A 265 -22.10 -0.11 -6.84
C ASP A 265 -22.69 -0.01 -5.44
N LEU A 266 -22.92 1.22 -4.96
CA LEU A 266 -23.58 1.47 -3.69
C LEU A 266 -24.99 0.87 -3.62
N ALA A 267 -25.67 0.75 -4.76
CA ALA A 267 -27.00 0.13 -4.86
C ALA A 267 -26.96 -1.40 -4.96
N MET A 268 -25.81 -1.98 -5.34
CA MET A 268 -25.68 -3.42 -5.65
C MET A 268 -24.92 -4.20 -4.59
N ILE A 269 -24.14 -3.54 -3.75
CA ILE A 269 -23.28 -4.17 -2.73
C ILE A 269 -23.89 -3.88 -1.36
N ASP A 270 -24.18 -4.91 -0.60
CA ASP A 270 -24.74 -4.78 0.73
C ASP A 270 -23.72 -4.13 1.70
N GLY A 271 -24.22 -3.27 2.60
CA GLY A 271 -23.44 -2.63 3.66
C GLY A 271 -22.58 -1.43 3.24
N VAL A 272 -22.43 -1.13 1.94
CA VAL A 272 -21.59 -0.02 1.48
C VAL A 272 -22.35 1.28 1.17
N SER A 273 -23.67 1.27 1.19
CA SER A 273 -24.50 2.43 0.83
C SER A 273 -24.39 3.60 1.79
N SER A 274 -24.16 3.34 3.07
CA SER A 274 -24.05 4.35 4.13
C SER A 274 -22.58 4.64 4.49
N GLY A 275 -22.19 5.91 4.50
CA GLY A 275 -20.88 6.34 4.98
C GLY A 275 -20.68 6.02 6.47
N GLU A 276 -21.75 6.05 7.27
CA GLU A 276 -21.69 5.68 8.68
C GLU A 276 -21.41 4.20 8.87
N GLU A 277 -22.06 3.32 8.12
CA GLU A 277 -21.80 1.87 8.15
C GLU A 277 -20.38 1.55 7.70
N ARG A 278 -19.90 2.18 6.62
CA ARG A 278 -18.51 2.02 6.18
C ARG A 278 -17.51 2.48 7.25
N SER A 279 -17.72 3.64 7.85
CA SER A 279 -16.88 4.14 8.95
C SER A 279 -16.90 3.20 10.17
N ALA A 280 -18.07 2.67 10.52
CA ALA A 280 -18.21 1.70 11.61
C ALA A 280 -17.48 0.38 11.30
N ALA A 281 -17.55 -0.11 10.06
CA ALA A 281 -16.84 -1.32 9.63
C ALA A 281 -15.31 -1.15 9.71
N LEU A 282 -14.76 -0.02 9.22
CA LEU A 282 -13.32 0.25 9.36
C LEU A 282 -12.88 0.36 10.82
N THR A 283 -13.68 1.04 11.66
CA THR A 283 -13.41 1.17 13.08
C THR A 283 -13.44 -0.20 13.78
N GLY A 284 -14.42 -1.04 13.43
CA GLY A 284 -14.52 -2.41 13.95
C GLY A 284 -13.33 -3.28 13.53
N LEU A 285 -12.95 -3.22 12.26
CA LEU A 285 -11.78 -3.91 11.73
C LEU A 285 -10.49 -3.46 12.46
N ALA A 286 -10.28 -2.14 12.60
CA ALA A 286 -9.11 -1.60 13.30
C ALA A 286 -9.00 -2.14 14.73
N LYS A 287 -10.11 -2.16 15.48
CA LYS A 287 -10.13 -2.70 16.84
C LYS A 287 -9.80 -4.18 16.88
N ARG A 288 -10.42 -4.99 16.03
CA ARG A 288 -10.17 -6.45 15.97
C ARG A 288 -8.70 -6.74 15.62
N MET A 289 -8.15 -6.09 14.60
CA MET A 289 -6.75 -6.26 14.19
C MET A 289 -5.77 -5.76 15.28
N THR A 290 -6.06 -4.63 15.93
CA THR A 290 -5.25 -4.12 17.04
C THR A 290 -5.21 -5.12 18.20
N ASN A 291 -6.36 -5.68 18.57
CA ASN A 291 -6.44 -6.66 19.65
C ASN A 291 -5.68 -7.95 19.29
N ALA A 292 -5.80 -8.42 18.04
CA ALA A 292 -5.06 -9.58 17.56
C ALA A 292 -3.55 -9.35 17.62
N ALA A 293 -3.06 -8.21 17.12
CA ALA A 293 -1.65 -7.84 17.17
C ALA A 293 -1.12 -7.78 18.61
N ARG A 294 -1.84 -7.08 19.50
CA ARG A 294 -1.44 -6.90 20.90
C ARG A 294 -1.47 -8.20 21.69
N GLY A 295 -2.46 -9.05 21.44
CA GLY A 295 -2.53 -10.39 22.01
C GLY A 295 -1.31 -11.24 21.68
N ALA A 296 -0.73 -11.02 20.50
CA ALA A 296 0.49 -11.67 20.01
C ALA A 296 1.79 -10.90 20.31
N GLY A 297 1.72 -9.75 21.00
CA GLY A 297 2.90 -8.98 21.42
C GLY A 297 3.39 -7.94 20.41
N ALA A 298 2.59 -7.58 19.42
CA ALA A 298 2.88 -6.54 18.44
C ALA A 298 1.94 -5.32 18.59
N ASP A 299 2.36 -4.16 18.11
CA ASP A 299 1.51 -3.00 17.97
C ASP A 299 1.11 -2.78 16.49
N MET A 300 -0.18 -2.56 16.26
CA MET A 300 -0.69 -2.19 14.96
C MET A 300 -0.50 -0.70 14.71
N MET A 301 -0.03 -0.37 13.52
CA MET A 301 0.08 1.01 13.03
C MET A 301 -0.70 1.16 11.74
N ILE A 302 -1.49 2.21 11.60
CA ILE A 302 -2.22 2.49 10.35
C ILE A 302 -1.43 3.52 9.55
N ARG A 303 -1.10 3.19 8.30
CA ARG A 303 -0.51 4.15 7.35
C ARG A 303 -1.61 5.05 6.80
N VAL A 304 -1.41 6.34 6.95
CA VAL A 304 -2.33 7.39 6.48
C VAL A 304 -1.58 8.36 5.59
N SER A 305 -2.09 8.65 4.41
CA SER A 305 -1.56 9.73 3.57
C SER A 305 -1.74 11.07 4.31
N ALA A 306 -0.67 11.87 4.37
CA ALA A 306 -0.74 13.20 4.97
C ALA A 306 -1.75 14.10 4.26
N ALA A 307 -1.86 13.99 2.93
CA ALA A 307 -2.85 14.72 2.15
C ALA A 307 -4.29 14.34 2.50
N ASP A 308 -4.55 13.04 2.74
CA ASP A 308 -5.88 12.56 3.12
C ASP A 308 -6.22 12.95 4.55
N ALA A 309 -5.26 12.91 5.47
CA ALA A 309 -5.44 13.39 6.83
C ALA A 309 -5.80 14.89 6.85
N ILE A 310 -5.11 15.73 6.06
CA ILE A 310 -5.38 17.17 5.96
C ILE A 310 -6.76 17.45 5.34
N ARG A 311 -7.10 16.69 4.30
CA ARG A 311 -8.38 16.88 3.59
C ARG A 311 -9.59 16.46 4.43
N GLY A 312 -9.37 15.53 5.34
CA GLY A 312 -10.39 14.80 6.05
C GLY A 312 -11.09 13.76 5.16
N SER A 313 -11.53 12.68 5.77
CA SER A 313 -12.30 11.64 5.09
C SER A 313 -13.45 11.24 5.97
N GLU A 314 -14.65 11.12 5.40
CA GLU A 314 -15.81 10.58 6.12
C GLU A 314 -15.57 9.15 6.62
N LEU A 315 -14.62 8.45 6.00
CA LEU A 315 -14.30 7.06 6.29
C LEU A 315 -13.15 6.90 7.29
N PHE A 316 -12.22 7.85 7.32
CA PHE A 316 -11.12 7.87 8.29
C PHE A 316 -11.40 8.88 9.38
N ILE A 317 -11.86 8.39 10.52
CA ILE A 317 -12.16 9.19 11.71
C ILE A 317 -11.17 8.79 12.80
N PRO A 318 -10.05 9.54 12.96
CA PRO A 318 -8.97 9.18 13.89
C PRO A 318 -9.45 8.95 15.32
N GLU A 319 -10.40 9.75 15.81
CA GLU A 319 -10.92 9.66 17.16
C GLU A 319 -11.64 8.32 17.44
N LYS A 320 -12.12 7.65 16.39
CA LYS A 320 -12.77 6.33 16.50
C LYS A 320 -11.77 5.17 16.48
N LEU A 321 -10.50 5.44 16.11
CA LEU A 321 -9.45 4.43 16.04
C LEU A 321 -8.68 4.26 17.36
N GLY A 322 -9.26 4.68 18.49
CA GLY A 322 -8.64 4.70 19.80
C GLY A 322 -7.77 3.47 20.09
N GLY A 323 -6.51 3.73 20.48
CA GLY A 323 -5.51 2.71 20.78
C GLY A 323 -4.64 2.27 19.62
N CYS A 324 -4.87 2.71 18.38
CA CYS A 324 -3.95 2.52 17.26
C CYS A 324 -2.89 3.63 17.22
N THR A 325 -1.76 3.34 16.62
CA THR A 325 -0.73 4.31 16.23
C THR A 325 -0.91 4.63 14.75
N ALA A 326 -0.65 5.87 14.33
CA ALA A 326 -0.67 6.25 12.92
C ALA A 326 0.73 6.49 12.39
N VAL A 327 0.99 6.01 11.18
CA VAL A 327 2.17 6.38 10.38
C VAL A 327 1.70 7.34 9.31
N ILE A 328 2.12 8.60 9.42
CA ILE A 328 1.74 9.65 8.48
C ILE A 328 2.69 9.66 7.29
N ASP A 329 2.19 9.21 6.16
CA ASP A 329 2.97 9.15 4.92
C ASP A 329 2.97 10.51 4.21
N CYS A 330 4.14 11.12 4.16
CA CYS A 330 4.41 12.39 3.51
C CYS A 330 4.99 12.24 2.10
N GLY A 331 4.93 11.07 1.47
CA GLY A 331 5.45 10.86 0.11
C GLY A 331 4.89 11.83 -0.93
N ASP A 332 3.64 12.24 -0.74
CA ASP A 332 2.94 13.21 -1.60
C ASP A 332 3.08 14.68 -1.15
N ALA A 333 3.92 14.99 -0.16
CA ALA A 333 4.09 16.36 0.34
C ALA A 333 4.43 17.37 -0.76
N SER A 334 5.15 16.96 -1.81
CA SER A 334 5.46 17.80 -2.97
C SER A 334 4.21 18.32 -3.70
N ARG A 335 3.10 17.61 -3.65
CA ARG A 335 1.83 17.97 -4.31
C ARG A 335 0.99 18.95 -3.48
N VAL A 336 1.24 19.05 -2.17
CA VAL A 336 0.51 20.00 -1.30
C VAL A 336 1.02 21.40 -1.55
N LYS A 337 0.13 22.32 -1.91
CA LYS A 337 0.48 23.72 -2.22
C LYS A 337 0.33 24.66 -1.03
N SER A 338 -0.60 24.35 -0.12
CA SER A 338 -0.87 25.19 1.05
C SER A 338 -1.25 24.34 2.25
N VAL A 339 -0.92 24.82 3.45
CA VAL A 339 -1.33 24.25 4.74
C VAL A 339 -1.84 25.38 5.63
N SER A 340 -2.95 25.18 6.32
CA SER A 340 -3.57 26.20 7.18
C SER A 340 -3.72 27.58 6.48
N GLY A 341 -4.02 27.59 5.18
CA GLY A 341 -4.16 28.81 4.38
C GLY A 341 -2.85 29.48 3.94
N ASN A 342 -1.69 28.95 4.33
CA ASN A 342 -0.38 29.47 3.95
C ASN A 342 0.16 28.71 2.73
N ASP A 343 0.62 29.45 1.70
CA ASP A 343 1.31 28.86 0.56
C ASP A 343 2.69 28.31 0.97
N ILE A 344 2.91 27.03 0.72
CA ILE A 344 4.17 26.33 1.02
C ILE A 344 4.93 25.91 -0.26
N SER A 345 4.48 26.41 -1.43
CA SER A 345 5.06 26.00 -2.72
C SER A 345 6.53 26.36 -2.86
N ALA A 346 6.96 27.44 -2.20
CA ALA A 346 8.34 27.94 -2.24
C ALA A 346 9.28 27.28 -1.23
N LEU A 347 8.77 26.44 -0.31
CA LEU A 347 9.60 25.76 0.67
C LEU A 347 10.44 24.66 -0.01
N ASP A 348 11.64 24.42 0.50
CA ASP A 348 12.42 23.25 0.13
C ASP A 348 11.73 21.94 0.60
N ALA A 349 12.25 20.81 0.13
CA ALA A 349 11.62 19.51 0.38
C ALA A 349 11.50 19.18 1.88
N ALA A 350 12.52 19.52 2.70
CA ALA A 350 12.52 19.23 4.12
C ALA A 350 11.45 20.04 4.86
N HIS A 351 11.47 21.36 4.70
CA HIS A 351 10.50 22.25 5.33
C HIS A 351 9.07 22.00 4.84
N LYS A 352 8.91 21.66 3.55
CA LYS A 352 7.61 21.31 3.00
C LYS A 352 7.05 20.03 3.60
N THR A 353 7.88 18.98 3.68
CA THR A 353 7.48 17.69 4.25
C THR A 353 7.09 17.83 5.72
N THR A 354 7.89 18.55 6.52
CA THR A 354 7.57 18.78 7.93
C THR A 354 6.35 19.66 8.14
N ALA A 355 6.13 20.67 7.29
CA ALA A 355 4.92 21.52 7.33
C ALA A 355 3.65 20.69 7.04
N VAL A 356 3.71 19.83 6.02
CA VAL A 356 2.60 18.92 5.65
C VAL A 356 2.34 17.90 6.78
N TYR A 357 3.38 17.31 7.35
CA TYR A 357 3.24 16.41 8.49
C TYR A 357 2.61 17.11 9.70
N THR A 358 3.14 18.29 10.07
CA THR A 358 2.64 19.07 11.20
C THR A 358 1.16 19.44 11.04
N GLU A 359 0.72 19.73 9.81
CA GLU A 359 -0.69 19.96 9.55
C GLU A 359 -1.49 18.66 9.67
N ALA A 360 -1.02 17.56 9.08
CA ALA A 360 -1.70 16.28 9.11
C ALA A 360 -1.97 15.78 10.54
N ILE A 361 -0.99 15.90 11.45
CA ILE A 361 -1.14 15.44 12.83
C ILE A 361 -2.21 16.22 13.61
N ARG A 362 -2.55 17.45 13.22
CA ARG A 362 -3.65 18.21 13.83
C ARG A 362 -5.01 17.57 13.59
N HIS A 363 -5.10 16.75 12.54
CA HIS A 363 -6.31 16.04 12.15
C HIS A 363 -6.34 14.59 12.63
N THR A 364 -5.31 14.12 13.36
CA THR A 364 -5.25 12.75 13.88
C THR A 364 -5.73 12.63 15.34
N GLY A 365 -6.20 13.72 15.95
CA GLY A 365 -6.66 13.73 17.33
C GLY A 365 -5.56 13.36 18.33
N GLU A 366 -5.84 12.43 19.22
CA GLU A 366 -4.90 11.95 20.25
C GLU A 366 -4.09 10.73 19.84
N LEU A 367 -4.11 10.35 18.54
CA LEU A 367 -3.32 9.21 18.08
C LEU A 367 -1.82 9.51 18.19
N GLU A 368 -1.07 8.55 18.69
CA GLU A 368 0.39 8.57 18.57
C GLU A 368 0.76 8.48 17.09
N THR A 369 1.65 9.38 16.61
CA THR A 369 1.99 9.48 15.20
C THR A 369 3.48 9.41 14.96
N TYR A 370 3.88 8.78 13.84
CA TYR A 370 5.25 8.72 13.36
C TYR A 370 5.32 9.18 11.90
N PRO A 371 6.38 9.94 11.52
CA PRO A 371 6.55 10.35 10.12
C PRO A 371 7.04 9.20 9.24
N MET A 372 6.53 9.16 7.99
CA MET A 372 6.98 8.29 6.92
C MET A 372 7.18 9.11 5.64
N PHE A 373 8.25 8.86 4.90
CA PHE A 373 8.55 9.58 3.67
C PHE A 373 9.41 8.75 2.70
N MET A 374 9.44 9.17 1.43
CA MET A 374 10.20 8.47 0.40
C MET A 374 11.71 8.66 0.58
N TYR A 375 12.48 7.58 0.40
CA TYR A 375 13.93 7.65 0.35
C TYR A 375 14.40 8.29 -0.95
N THR A 376 14.86 9.52 -0.85
CA THR A 376 15.37 10.31 -1.97
C THR A 376 16.67 10.98 -1.57
N VAL A 377 17.30 11.70 -2.50
CA VAL A 377 18.47 12.53 -2.22
C VAL A 377 18.26 13.59 -1.12
N ASN A 378 17.00 13.86 -0.78
CA ASN A 378 16.62 14.79 0.29
C ASN A 378 16.25 14.08 1.60
N ALA A 379 16.45 12.76 1.71
CA ALA A 379 16.03 12.01 2.90
C ALA A 379 16.75 12.47 4.17
N ASP A 380 18.05 12.71 4.12
CA ASP A 380 18.82 13.17 5.29
C ASP A 380 18.41 14.57 5.78
N PRO A 381 18.23 15.58 4.91
CA PRO A 381 17.64 16.87 5.33
C PRO A 381 16.25 16.75 5.92
N VAL A 382 15.39 15.87 5.35
CA VAL A 382 14.04 15.61 5.89
C VAL A 382 14.14 14.98 7.27
N ALA A 383 14.99 13.96 7.45
CA ALA A 383 15.20 13.29 8.72
C ALA A 383 15.71 14.27 9.80
N ALA A 384 16.69 15.14 9.46
CA ALA A 384 17.19 16.18 10.36
C ALA A 384 16.06 17.14 10.80
N ALA A 385 15.22 17.58 9.84
CA ALA A 385 14.10 18.47 10.16
C ALA A 385 13.05 17.79 11.05
N PHE A 386 12.82 16.48 10.94
CA PHE A 386 11.98 15.74 11.88
C PHE A 386 12.62 15.58 13.26
N SER A 387 13.92 15.36 13.32
CA SER A 387 14.65 15.32 14.59
C SER A 387 14.57 16.66 15.34
N ASP A 388 14.67 17.80 14.62
CA ASP A 388 14.46 19.14 15.18
C ASP A 388 13.05 19.35 15.76
N LEU A 389 12.06 18.61 15.26
CA LEU A 389 10.70 18.58 15.78
C LEU A 389 10.50 17.55 16.91
N GLY A 390 11.56 16.83 17.32
CA GLY A 390 11.54 15.85 18.40
C GLY A 390 11.15 14.43 17.97
N TYR A 391 11.18 14.13 16.67
CA TYR A 391 10.93 12.78 16.14
C TYR A 391 12.24 12.05 15.89
N ASP A 392 12.67 11.25 16.87
CA ASP A 392 13.90 10.43 16.76
C ASP A 392 13.67 9.10 16.02
N SER A 393 12.42 8.75 15.73
CA SER A 393 12.02 7.54 15.00
C SER A 393 11.22 7.93 13.77
N TYR A 394 11.60 7.41 12.60
CA TYR A 394 10.91 7.67 11.35
C TYR A 394 11.01 6.48 10.39
N TYR A 395 10.07 6.42 9.44
CA TYR A 395 9.96 5.35 8.46
C TYR A 395 10.28 5.87 7.06
N VAL A 396 10.98 5.05 6.26
CA VAL A 396 11.45 5.41 4.92
C VAL A 396 11.20 4.25 3.96
N TYR A 397 10.67 4.55 2.76
CA TYR A 397 10.38 3.55 1.72
C TYR A 397 10.84 3.98 0.33
#